data_7ffc6692f3e4226072bffd808fd0d13f
#
_entry.id   7ffc6692f3e4226072bffd808fd0d13f
#
_cell.length_a   1.000
_cell.length_b   1.000
_cell.length_c   1.000
_cell.angle_alpha   90.00
_cell.angle_beta   90.00
_cell.angle_gamma   90.00
#
_symmetry.space_group_name_H-M   'P 1'
#
loop_
_entity.id
_entity.type
_entity.pdbx_description
1 polymer ?
#
loop_
_entity_poly.entity_id
_entity_poly.type
_entity_poly.pdbx_seq_one_letter_code
_entity_poly.pdbx_strand_id
1 'polypeptide(L)'
;MASNKKLLVLPGDGIGPEVMREVGHVIDWMARRRRAVFDIAEDVVGGACIDAHGVAIRPQTVERAKEADAVLFGYVGGPKWDTLGFAMRPELSILTLRKELGLFANLRPATVLDPLVDASTLRPEVVKGLDIMIVRESTGGIYFGEPRGVEELPDGTKKGINTEVYTTPEIERVARVGFELARKRQKKLCSVEKANVMESGLLWRQTVAALGKAEYPDIELSHMYADNCAMQLVRNPRQFDVIVTGNLFGDILSDLASMLTGSLGMLPSATLGAVQGDGRRHALYEPIHGSAPDIAGKGIANPMAQMLSFAMLLRYSFGMDEDAAIIERACTNVLASGLRTADVMAPGCAKVSTSVMGEAVVRELDKLAS
;
A
#
# COMPACT_ATOMS: atom_id res chain seq x y z
N MET A 1 -6.66 22.27 -22.79
CA MET A 1 -5.30 21.86 -22.43
C MET A 1 -5.44 20.91 -21.24
N ALA A 2 -4.93 19.69 -21.33
CA ALA A 2 -4.91 18.83 -20.13
C ALA A 2 -4.05 19.55 -19.07
N SER A 3 -4.61 19.76 -17.87
CA SER A 3 -3.83 20.33 -16.77
C SER A 3 -2.70 19.34 -16.45
N ASN A 4 -1.46 19.82 -16.34
CA ASN A 4 -0.36 19.00 -15.85
C ASN A 4 -0.73 18.44 -14.48
N LYS A 5 -0.67 17.11 -14.35
CA LYS A 5 -0.96 16.42 -13.09
C LYS A 5 0.16 16.70 -12.09
N LYS A 6 -0.17 17.24 -10.93
CA LYS A 6 0.80 17.57 -9.87
C LYS A 6 1.14 16.34 -9.07
N LEU A 7 2.40 15.98 -9.04
CA LEU A 7 2.94 14.83 -8.32
C LEU A 7 3.95 15.30 -7.27
N LEU A 8 3.68 15.01 -5.99
CA LEU A 8 4.68 15.18 -4.94
C LEU A 8 5.42 13.86 -4.72
N VAL A 9 6.75 13.90 -4.88
CA VAL A 9 7.64 12.76 -4.66
C VAL A 9 8.37 12.92 -3.34
N LEU A 10 8.25 11.92 -2.47
CA LEU A 10 8.85 11.89 -1.13
C LEU A 10 9.65 10.59 -0.99
N PRO A 11 10.95 10.58 -1.36
CA PRO A 11 11.74 9.35 -1.39
C PRO A 11 11.90 8.66 -0.03
N GLY A 12 11.94 9.44 1.07
CA GLY A 12 12.09 8.91 2.43
C GLY A 12 13.50 8.45 2.75
N ASP A 13 13.60 7.34 3.51
CA ASP A 13 14.84 6.82 4.10
C ASP A 13 15.25 5.46 3.50
N GLY A 14 16.44 5.01 3.86
CA GLY A 14 16.93 3.67 3.54
C GLY A 14 17.01 3.40 2.04
N ILE A 15 16.33 2.36 1.56
CA ILE A 15 16.28 2.02 0.12
C ILE A 15 15.34 2.95 -0.69
N GLY A 16 14.53 3.77 -0.02
CA GLY A 16 13.55 4.65 -0.68
C GLY A 16 14.14 5.50 -1.81
N PRO A 17 15.23 6.26 -1.61
CA PRO A 17 15.85 7.06 -2.68
C PRO A 17 16.33 6.25 -3.87
N GLU A 18 16.85 5.02 -3.68
CA GLU A 18 17.35 4.21 -4.78
C GLU A 18 16.22 3.58 -5.60
N VAL A 19 15.15 3.09 -4.97
CA VAL A 19 14.00 2.53 -5.70
C VAL A 19 13.16 3.62 -6.37
N MET A 20 13.05 4.81 -5.74
CA MET A 20 12.36 5.97 -6.31
C MET A 20 13.04 6.49 -7.57
N ARG A 21 14.37 6.46 -7.64
CA ARG A 21 15.11 6.82 -8.85
C ARG A 21 14.71 5.97 -10.05
N GLU A 22 14.50 4.68 -9.85
CA GLU A 22 14.08 3.78 -10.92
C GLU A 22 12.65 4.09 -11.40
N VAL A 23 11.76 4.54 -10.51
CA VAL A 23 10.44 5.07 -10.91
C VAL A 23 10.59 6.38 -11.70
N GLY A 24 11.54 7.23 -11.34
CA GLY A 24 11.89 8.43 -12.13
C GLY A 24 12.16 8.09 -13.60
N HIS A 25 12.91 7.02 -13.88
CA HIS A 25 13.14 6.57 -15.26
C HIS A 25 11.86 6.14 -15.99
N VAL A 26 10.89 5.53 -15.29
CA VAL A 26 9.57 5.19 -15.86
C VAL A 26 8.76 6.45 -16.13
N ILE A 27 8.77 7.44 -15.23
CA ILE A 27 8.11 8.74 -15.42
C ILE A 27 8.68 9.47 -16.64
N ASP A 28 10.00 9.50 -16.78
CA ASP A 28 10.69 10.07 -17.95
C ASP A 28 10.32 9.34 -19.26
N TRP A 29 10.19 8.02 -19.18
CA TRP A 29 9.72 7.23 -20.30
C TRP A 29 8.30 7.60 -20.71
N MET A 30 7.39 7.78 -19.75
CA MET A 30 6.01 8.20 -20.02
C MET A 30 5.95 9.57 -20.69
N ALA A 31 6.78 10.53 -20.23
CA ALA A 31 6.85 11.85 -20.85
C ALA A 31 7.28 11.75 -22.35
N ARG A 32 8.27 10.92 -22.63
CA ARG A 32 8.81 10.76 -24.01
C ARG A 32 7.89 9.95 -24.93
N ARG A 33 7.29 8.86 -24.45
CA ARG A 33 6.58 7.87 -25.29
C ARG A 33 5.07 7.97 -25.22
N ARG A 34 4.52 8.40 -24.07
CA ARG A 34 3.07 8.50 -23.84
C ARG A 34 2.56 9.94 -23.82
N ARG A 35 3.45 10.92 -23.93
CA ARG A 35 3.16 12.36 -23.81
C ARG A 35 2.45 12.71 -22.49
N ALA A 36 2.67 11.91 -21.46
CA ALA A 36 2.14 12.13 -20.12
C ALA A 36 3.20 12.89 -19.31
N VAL A 37 2.98 14.19 -19.16
CA VAL A 37 3.89 15.09 -18.43
C VAL A 37 3.28 15.37 -17.06
N PHE A 38 4.10 15.19 -16.02
CA PHE A 38 3.74 15.49 -14.62
C PHE A 38 4.48 16.75 -14.16
N ASP A 39 3.80 17.56 -13.36
CA ASP A 39 4.42 18.66 -12.62
C ASP A 39 4.92 18.07 -11.29
N ILE A 40 6.22 17.79 -11.23
CA ILE A 40 6.84 17.04 -10.13
C ILE A 40 7.49 18.02 -9.15
N ALA A 41 7.05 17.95 -7.89
CA ALA A 41 7.75 18.52 -6.74
C ALA A 41 8.38 17.39 -5.92
N GLU A 42 9.60 17.59 -5.43
CA GLU A 42 10.28 16.66 -4.53
C GLU A 42 10.55 17.35 -3.19
N ASP A 43 10.45 16.57 -2.10
CA ASP A 43 10.76 17.05 -0.75
C ASP A 43 11.28 15.91 0.13
N VAL A 44 11.84 16.25 1.29
CA VAL A 44 12.38 15.29 2.27
C VAL A 44 11.38 15.02 3.38
N VAL A 45 11.33 13.76 3.82
CA VAL A 45 10.50 13.29 4.93
C VAL A 45 11.26 12.24 5.75
N GLY A 46 10.70 11.89 6.90
CA GLY A 46 11.25 10.83 7.74
C GLY A 46 12.55 11.23 8.41
N GLY A 47 13.46 10.29 8.52
CA GLY A 47 14.77 10.48 9.15
C GLY A 47 15.65 11.49 8.42
N ALA A 48 15.60 11.51 7.08
CA ALA A 48 16.29 12.51 6.28
C ALA A 48 15.83 13.94 6.61
N CYS A 49 14.52 14.12 6.86
CA CYS A 49 13.97 15.41 7.26
C CYS A 49 14.34 15.77 8.72
N ILE A 50 14.39 14.78 9.62
CA ILE A 50 14.88 14.99 11.00
C ILE A 50 16.32 15.46 10.98
N ASP A 51 17.17 14.83 10.20
CA ASP A 51 18.60 15.20 10.11
C ASP A 51 18.79 16.62 9.55
N ALA A 52 17.98 17.01 8.57
CA ALA A 52 18.11 18.31 7.90
C ALA A 52 17.38 19.45 8.63
N HIS A 53 16.26 19.16 9.29
CA HIS A 53 15.31 20.17 9.78
C HIS A 53 14.83 19.96 11.23
N GLY A 54 15.21 18.85 11.89
CA GLY A 54 14.79 18.55 13.26
C GLY A 54 13.36 18.07 13.43
N VAL A 55 12.64 17.80 12.33
CA VAL A 55 11.24 17.31 12.32
C VAL A 55 11.05 16.22 11.28
N ALA A 56 10.15 15.26 11.53
CA ALA A 56 9.91 14.15 10.60
C ALA A 56 9.26 14.61 9.27
N ILE A 57 8.51 15.69 9.30
CA ILE A 57 7.90 16.35 8.14
C ILE A 57 7.73 17.83 8.41
N ARG A 58 7.98 18.66 7.42
CA ARG A 58 7.78 20.11 7.51
C ARG A 58 6.34 20.50 7.20
N PRO A 59 5.80 21.59 7.82
CA PRO A 59 4.48 22.10 7.46
C PRO A 59 4.32 22.40 5.95
N GLN A 60 5.35 22.95 5.32
CA GLN A 60 5.37 23.25 3.88
C GLN A 60 5.21 21.99 3.01
N THR A 61 5.79 20.86 3.45
CA THR A 61 5.65 19.57 2.77
C THR A 61 4.21 19.06 2.85
N VAL A 62 3.55 19.27 4.00
CA VAL A 62 2.13 18.92 4.18
C VAL A 62 1.24 19.76 3.25
N GLU A 63 1.48 21.08 3.17
CA GLU A 63 0.71 21.93 2.26
C GLU A 63 0.91 21.55 0.78
N ARG A 64 2.16 21.25 0.37
CA ARG A 64 2.43 20.71 -0.97
C ARG A 64 1.68 19.40 -1.23
N ALA A 65 1.57 18.53 -0.23
CA ALA A 65 0.82 17.28 -0.36
C ALA A 65 -0.69 17.52 -0.53
N LYS A 66 -1.26 18.55 0.11
CA LYS A 66 -2.65 18.96 -0.08
C LYS A 66 -2.91 19.56 -1.48
N GLU A 67 -1.91 20.23 -2.07
CA GLU A 67 -2.01 20.83 -3.40
C GLU A 67 -1.73 19.82 -4.53
N ALA A 68 -1.07 18.71 -4.24
CA ALA A 68 -0.75 17.67 -5.21
C ALA A 68 -1.99 16.85 -5.57
N ASP A 69 -2.05 16.37 -6.81
CA ASP A 69 -3.08 15.42 -7.26
C ASP A 69 -2.79 14.00 -6.74
N ALA A 70 -1.52 13.71 -6.44
CA ALA A 70 -1.09 12.45 -5.81
C ALA A 70 0.27 12.61 -5.12
N VAL A 71 0.51 11.80 -4.09
CA VAL A 71 1.80 11.70 -3.40
C VAL A 71 2.41 10.33 -3.70
N LEU A 72 3.63 10.30 -4.21
CA LEU A 72 4.42 9.09 -4.35
C LEU A 72 5.46 9.07 -3.23
N PHE A 73 5.34 8.08 -2.36
CA PHE A 73 6.08 7.99 -1.11
C PHE A 73 6.99 6.77 -1.13
N GLY A 74 8.23 6.92 -0.69
CA GLY A 74 9.13 5.79 -0.46
C GLY A 74 8.79 5.11 0.87
N TYR A 75 9.78 4.99 1.74
CA TYR A 75 9.55 4.51 3.10
C TYR A 75 10.38 5.32 4.09
N VAL A 76 10.01 5.31 5.37
CA VAL A 76 10.70 6.09 6.41
C VAL A 76 11.10 5.21 7.57
N GLY A 77 12.12 5.67 8.33
CA GLY A 77 12.61 4.99 9.52
C GLY A 77 13.96 4.32 9.34
N GLY A 78 14.51 3.90 10.46
CA GLY A 78 15.78 3.20 10.54
C GLY A 78 16.42 3.28 11.93
N PRO A 79 17.39 2.37 12.24
CA PRO A 79 17.98 2.23 13.57
C PRO A 79 18.56 3.52 14.15
N LYS A 80 19.00 4.43 13.29
CA LYS A 80 19.56 5.73 13.70
C LYS A 80 18.58 6.55 14.55
N TRP A 81 17.28 6.42 14.32
CA TRP A 81 16.24 7.23 14.96
C TRP A 81 15.40 6.45 15.98
N ASP A 82 15.67 5.15 16.22
CA ASP A 82 14.92 4.31 17.15
C ASP A 82 14.94 4.79 18.60
N THR A 83 16.00 5.50 18.98
CA THR A 83 16.15 6.08 20.33
C THR A 83 15.37 7.37 20.55
N LEU A 84 14.81 7.96 19.48
CA LEU A 84 14.01 9.16 19.60
C LEU A 84 12.67 8.87 20.28
N GLY A 85 12.18 9.83 21.06
CA GLY A 85 10.84 9.75 21.63
C GLY A 85 9.79 9.63 20.53
N PHE A 86 8.65 8.98 20.85
CA PHE A 86 7.59 8.68 19.87
C PHE A 86 7.17 9.90 19.03
N ALA A 87 7.14 11.10 19.64
CA ALA A 87 6.80 12.36 18.99
C ALA A 87 7.85 12.90 18.00
N MET A 88 8.98 12.21 17.84
CA MET A 88 10.10 12.62 16.96
C MET A 88 10.49 11.53 15.96
N ARG A 89 9.76 10.42 15.91
CA ARG A 89 10.11 9.30 15.03
C ARG A 89 9.82 9.60 13.55
N PRO A 90 10.61 9.06 12.62
CA PRO A 90 10.39 9.21 11.18
C PRO A 90 8.99 8.85 10.70
N GLU A 91 8.36 7.83 11.31
CA GLU A 91 7.03 7.33 10.99
C GLU A 91 5.92 8.37 11.20
N LEU A 92 6.18 9.41 11.99
CA LEU A 92 5.24 10.53 12.12
C LEU A 92 4.97 11.24 10.80
N SER A 93 5.90 11.21 9.86
CA SER A 93 5.71 11.82 8.55
C SER A 93 4.55 11.20 7.79
N ILE A 94 4.48 9.87 7.70
CA ILE A 94 3.39 9.17 7.03
C ILE A 94 2.07 9.26 7.82
N LEU A 95 2.12 9.17 9.16
CA LEU A 95 0.93 9.32 10.00
C LEU A 95 0.32 10.72 9.88
N THR A 96 1.17 11.76 9.81
CA THR A 96 0.75 13.14 9.58
C THR A 96 0.08 13.28 8.21
N LEU A 97 0.70 12.75 7.14
CA LEU A 97 0.13 12.81 5.81
C LEU A 97 -1.22 12.08 5.73
N ARG A 98 -1.34 10.89 6.33
CA ARG A 98 -2.61 10.14 6.37
C ARG A 98 -3.71 10.94 7.05
N LYS A 99 -3.40 11.58 8.18
CA LYS A 99 -4.34 12.41 8.93
C LYS A 99 -4.72 13.67 8.17
N GLU A 100 -3.74 14.45 7.71
CA GLU A 100 -3.96 15.76 7.08
C GLU A 100 -4.64 15.67 5.71
N LEU A 101 -4.42 14.58 4.98
CA LEU A 101 -5.04 14.31 3.70
C LEU A 101 -6.32 13.46 3.82
N GLY A 102 -6.70 13.04 5.04
CA GLY A 102 -7.89 12.21 5.29
C GLY A 102 -7.85 10.85 4.59
N LEU A 103 -6.68 10.20 4.57
CA LEU A 103 -6.44 8.94 3.86
C LEU A 103 -6.91 7.75 4.70
N PHE A 104 -8.11 7.25 4.42
CA PHE A 104 -8.76 6.22 5.25
C PHE A 104 -8.76 4.82 4.64
N ALA A 105 -8.69 4.68 3.31
CA ALA A 105 -8.76 3.38 2.64
C ALA A 105 -7.39 2.98 2.09
N ASN A 106 -6.72 2.07 2.77
CA ASN A 106 -5.43 1.52 2.32
C ASN A 106 -5.66 0.25 1.50
N LEU A 107 -5.33 0.32 0.21
CA LEU A 107 -5.43 -0.76 -0.76
C LEU A 107 -4.12 -1.54 -0.81
N ARG A 108 -4.17 -2.82 -0.51
CA ARG A 108 -3.02 -3.75 -0.49
C ARG A 108 -3.32 -4.95 -1.38
N PRO A 109 -2.92 -4.93 -2.65
CA PRO A 109 -3.06 -6.09 -3.53
C PRO A 109 -2.06 -7.19 -3.13
N ALA A 110 -2.54 -8.43 -3.08
CA ALA A 110 -1.74 -9.63 -2.95
C ALA A 110 -1.89 -10.45 -4.26
N THR A 111 -1.10 -10.10 -5.26
CA THR A 111 -1.12 -10.70 -6.58
C THR A 111 0.13 -11.55 -6.78
N VAL A 112 -0.07 -12.81 -7.13
CA VAL A 112 1.02 -13.73 -7.44
C VAL A 112 1.27 -13.73 -8.94
N LEU A 113 2.39 -13.16 -9.34
CA LEU A 113 2.81 -13.15 -10.74
C LEU A 113 3.30 -14.54 -11.16
N ASP A 114 2.87 -15.03 -12.31
CA ASP A 114 3.24 -16.36 -12.80
C ASP A 114 4.75 -16.69 -12.74
N PRO A 115 5.68 -15.74 -13.09
CA PRO A 115 7.12 -15.99 -12.98
C PRO A 115 7.65 -16.12 -11.53
N LEU A 116 6.83 -15.80 -10.52
CA LEU A 116 7.20 -15.84 -9.10
C LEU A 116 6.44 -16.89 -8.29
N VAL A 117 5.68 -17.76 -8.93
CA VAL A 117 4.94 -18.83 -8.24
C VAL A 117 5.83 -19.66 -7.34
N ASP A 118 7.04 -19.99 -7.81
CA ASP A 118 8.01 -20.79 -7.05
C ASP A 118 8.75 -19.99 -5.95
N ALA A 119 8.58 -18.68 -5.89
CA ALA A 119 9.10 -17.84 -4.80
C ALA A 119 8.23 -17.91 -3.54
N SER A 120 6.98 -18.34 -3.66
CA SER A 120 6.08 -18.55 -2.52
C SER A 120 6.53 -19.75 -1.68
N THR A 121 6.32 -19.66 -0.35
CA THR A 121 6.53 -20.79 0.57
C THR A 121 5.39 -21.81 0.52
N LEU A 122 4.27 -21.47 -0.11
CA LEU A 122 3.14 -22.38 -0.33
C LEU A 122 3.30 -23.13 -1.66
N ARG A 123 2.55 -24.23 -1.80
CA ARG A 123 2.56 -25.02 -3.02
C ARG A 123 2.02 -24.21 -4.21
N PRO A 124 2.60 -24.38 -5.40
CA PRO A 124 2.19 -23.68 -6.62
C PRO A 124 0.69 -23.73 -6.90
N GLU A 125 0.05 -24.88 -6.69
CA GLU A 125 -1.38 -25.05 -6.92
C GLU A 125 -2.27 -24.21 -5.98
N VAL A 126 -1.75 -23.76 -4.83
CA VAL A 126 -2.45 -22.88 -3.90
C VAL A 126 -2.37 -21.42 -4.36
N VAL A 127 -1.19 -21.00 -4.83
CA VAL A 127 -0.88 -19.59 -5.04
C VAL A 127 -0.95 -19.13 -6.50
N LYS A 128 -0.83 -20.02 -7.48
CA LYS A 128 -0.83 -19.65 -8.90
C LYS A 128 -2.11 -18.92 -9.29
N GLY A 129 -1.95 -17.73 -9.89
CA GLY A 129 -3.05 -16.90 -10.37
C GLY A 129 -3.87 -16.25 -9.25
N LEU A 130 -3.32 -16.14 -8.03
CA LEU A 130 -3.94 -15.33 -6.97
C LEU A 130 -3.92 -13.85 -7.32
N ASP A 131 -5.07 -13.22 -7.08
CA ASP A 131 -5.25 -11.79 -7.17
C ASP A 131 -6.29 -11.34 -6.13
N ILE A 132 -5.83 -11.01 -4.94
CA ILE A 132 -6.66 -10.59 -3.82
C ILE A 132 -6.42 -9.11 -3.55
N MET A 133 -7.48 -8.33 -3.35
CA MET A 133 -7.38 -6.94 -2.92
C MET A 133 -7.82 -6.83 -1.46
N ILE A 134 -6.93 -6.40 -0.57
CA ILE A 134 -7.26 -6.10 0.83
C ILE A 134 -7.45 -4.60 0.98
N VAL A 135 -8.62 -4.19 1.47
CA VAL A 135 -8.98 -2.81 1.78
C VAL A 135 -8.97 -2.67 3.31
N ARG A 136 -7.91 -2.05 3.82
CA ARG A 136 -7.71 -1.78 5.24
C ARG A 136 -8.22 -0.37 5.57
N GLU A 137 -9.08 -0.24 6.57
CA GLU A 137 -9.33 1.06 7.18
C GLU A 137 -8.06 1.50 7.91
N SER A 138 -7.59 2.75 7.73
CA SER A 138 -6.27 3.17 8.19
C SER A 138 -6.25 4.41 9.09
N THR A 139 -7.40 4.94 9.49
CA THR A 139 -7.51 6.16 10.31
C THR A 139 -8.25 5.99 11.62
N GLY A 140 -8.86 4.84 11.86
CA GLY A 140 -9.62 4.51 13.07
C GLY A 140 -9.08 3.30 13.83
N GLY A 141 -9.94 2.72 14.64
CA GLY A 141 -9.68 1.49 15.39
C GLY A 141 -8.69 1.67 16.54
N ILE A 142 -8.10 0.56 16.96
CA ILE A 142 -7.25 0.47 18.15
C ILE A 142 -5.95 1.29 18.07
N TYR A 143 -5.52 1.67 16.87
CA TYR A 143 -4.32 2.48 16.69
C TYR A 143 -4.54 3.95 17.02
N PHE A 144 -5.80 4.42 17.01
CA PHE A 144 -6.12 5.84 17.18
C PHE A 144 -7.17 6.11 18.27
N GLY A 145 -7.87 5.08 18.76
CA GLY A 145 -8.90 5.22 19.78
C GLY A 145 -8.36 5.68 21.14
N GLU A 146 -9.18 6.42 21.85
CA GLU A 146 -8.89 6.94 23.20
C GLU A 146 -9.86 6.31 24.22
N PRO A 147 -9.44 6.12 25.49
CA PRO A 147 -8.13 6.39 26.08
C PRO A 147 -7.05 5.37 25.62
N ARG A 148 -5.80 5.86 25.54
CA ARG A 148 -4.63 5.03 25.20
C ARG A 148 -3.42 5.47 26.01
N GLY A 149 -2.51 4.54 26.31
CA GLY A 149 -1.28 4.86 27.01
C GLY A 149 -0.86 3.77 27.99
N VAL A 150 0.16 4.10 28.77
CA VAL A 150 0.63 3.28 29.90
C VAL A 150 0.54 4.12 31.16
N GLU A 151 -0.23 3.69 32.15
CA GLU A 151 -0.37 4.31 33.45
C GLU A 151 0.33 3.46 34.53
N GLU A 152 0.96 4.10 35.51
CA GLU A 152 1.48 3.43 36.69
C GLU A 152 0.41 3.38 37.76
N LEU A 153 0.16 2.20 38.32
CA LEU A 153 -0.84 1.98 39.34
C LEU A 153 -0.26 2.24 40.74
N PRO A 154 -1.10 2.44 41.77
CA PRO A 154 -0.64 2.74 43.13
C PRO A 154 0.31 1.68 43.76
N ASP A 155 0.26 0.48 43.26
CA ASP A 155 1.12 -0.65 43.72
C ASP A 155 2.45 -0.75 42.96
N GLY A 156 2.74 0.23 42.05
CA GLY A 156 3.93 0.26 41.21
C GLY A 156 3.85 -0.64 39.97
N THR A 157 2.76 -1.34 39.74
CA THR A 157 2.53 -2.08 38.50
C THR A 157 2.10 -1.12 37.37
N LYS A 158 2.20 -1.56 36.10
CA LYS A 158 1.84 -0.76 34.96
C LYS A 158 0.66 -1.37 34.22
N LYS A 159 -0.25 -0.53 33.77
CA LYS A 159 -1.42 -0.89 32.95
C LYS A 159 -1.31 -0.23 31.59
N GLY A 160 -1.29 -1.03 30.52
CA GLY A 160 -1.36 -0.56 29.13
C GLY A 160 -2.80 -0.56 28.63
N ILE A 161 -3.21 0.52 27.96
CA ILE A 161 -4.56 0.68 27.42
C ILE A 161 -4.46 1.07 25.95
N ASN A 162 -5.22 0.38 25.09
CA ASN A 162 -5.59 0.83 23.75
C ASN A 162 -7.08 0.56 23.57
N THR A 163 -7.79 1.51 22.99
CA THR A 163 -9.25 1.45 22.83
C THR A 163 -9.60 1.27 21.35
N GLU A 164 -10.37 0.23 21.05
CA GLU A 164 -10.93 0.01 19.71
C GLU A 164 -12.20 0.85 19.54
N VAL A 165 -12.17 1.79 18.59
CA VAL A 165 -13.32 2.67 18.31
C VAL A 165 -13.56 2.73 16.81
N TYR A 166 -14.80 2.47 16.40
CA TYR A 166 -15.31 2.74 15.06
C TYR A 166 -16.69 3.37 15.11
N THR A 167 -16.92 4.32 14.24
CA THR A 167 -18.25 4.91 14.01
C THR A 167 -18.85 4.37 12.71
N THR A 168 -20.18 4.40 12.60
CA THR A 168 -20.88 4.00 11.36
C THR A 168 -20.33 4.70 10.11
N PRO A 169 -20.13 6.04 10.08
CA PRO A 169 -19.58 6.72 8.90
C PRO A 169 -18.17 6.25 8.51
N GLU A 170 -17.31 5.91 9.48
CA GLU A 170 -15.95 5.38 9.20
C GLU A 170 -16.02 4.00 8.55
N ILE A 171 -16.90 3.14 9.04
CA ILE A 171 -17.12 1.81 8.46
C ILE A 171 -17.72 1.94 7.05
N GLU A 172 -18.75 2.75 6.88
CA GLU A 172 -19.42 2.93 5.58
C GLU A 172 -18.46 3.44 4.51
N ARG A 173 -17.65 4.47 4.80
CA ARG A 173 -16.76 5.06 3.79
C ARG A 173 -15.73 4.05 3.26
N VAL A 174 -15.16 3.20 4.13
CA VAL A 174 -14.18 2.19 3.68
C VAL A 174 -14.88 1.00 3.03
N ALA A 175 -16.06 0.61 3.51
CA ALA A 175 -16.86 -0.45 2.91
C ALA A 175 -17.29 -0.09 1.47
N ARG A 176 -17.70 1.17 1.21
CA ARG A 176 -18.00 1.65 -0.15
C ARG A 176 -16.80 1.47 -1.08
N VAL A 177 -15.58 1.77 -0.63
CA VAL A 177 -14.37 1.51 -1.43
C VAL A 177 -14.23 0.02 -1.74
N GLY A 178 -14.46 -0.85 -0.76
CA GLY A 178 -14.43 -2.30 -0.95
C GLY A 178 -15.48 -2.79 -1.97
N PHE A 179 -16.72 -2.32 -1.85
CA PHE A 179 -17.80 -2.67 -2.78
C PHE A 179 -17.52 -2.17 -4.21
N GLU A 180 -17.06 -0.93 -4.38
CA GLU A 180 -16.73 -0.37 -5.69
C GLU A 180 -15.57 -1.12 -6.37
N LEU A 181 -14.58 -1.54 -5.60
CA LEU A 181 -13.51 -2.40 -6.10
C LEU A 181 -14.04 -3.78 -6.50
N ALA A 182 -14.86 -4.42 -5.67
CA ALA A 182 -15.45 -5.72 -5.97
C ALA A 182 -16.30 -5.65 -7.24
N ARG A 183 -17.08 -4.56 -7.45
CA ARG A 183 -17.90 -4.34 -8.65
C ARG A 183 -17.08 -4.34 -9.94
N LYS A 184 -15.83 -3.83 -9.89
CA LYS A 184 -14.88 -3.80 -11.01
C LYS A 184 -14.07 -5.10 -11.17
N ARG A 185 -14.22 -6.05 -10.26
CA ARG A 185 -13.49 -7.32 -10.20
C ARG A 185 -14.48 -8.50 -10.33
N GLN A 186 -14.39 -9.49 -9.45
CA GLN A 186 -15.23 -10.71 -9.54
C GLN A 186 -16.57 -10.59 -8.81
N LYS A 187 -16.94 -9.39 -8.36
CA LYS A 187 -18.17 -9.08 -7.61
C LYS A 187 -18.32 -9.83 -6.29
N LYS A 188 -17.20 -10.09 -5.61
CA LYS A 188 -17.17 -10.76 -4.30
C LYS A 188 -16.48 -9.86 -3.28
N LEU A 189 -17.16 -9.63 -2.16
CA LEU A 189 -16.62 -8.90 -1.01
C LEU A 189 -16.71 -9.75 0.24
N CYS A 190 -15.58 -9.96 0.90
CA CYS A 190 -15.51 -10.56 2.23
C CYS A 190 -15.26 -9.46 3.28
N SER A 191 -16.24 -9.22 4.14
CA SER A 191 -16.10 -8.31 5.29
C SER A 191 -15.52 -9.08 6.47
N VAL A 192 -14.35 -8.64 6.96
CA VAL A 192 -13.62 -9.35 8.02
C VAL A 192 -13.63 -8.53 9.30
N GLU A 193 -14.03 -9.17 10.39
CA GLU A 193 -14.21 -8.56 11.73
C GLU A 193 -14.14 -9.61 12.84
N LYS A 194 -14.42 -9.23 14.07
CA LYS A 194 -14.44 -10.14 15.24
C LYS A 194 -15.74 -10.00 16.05
N ALA A 195 -16.90 -10.02 15.37
CA ALA A 195 -18.23 -9.76 15.93
C ALA A 195 -18.66 -10.74 17.05
N ASN A 196 -18.02 -11.89 17.19
CA ASN A 196 -18.35 -12.85 18.22
C ASN A 196 -17.84 -12.47 19.63
N VAL A 197 -16.91 -11.48 19.74
CA VAL A 197 -16.30 -11.05 21.00
C VAL A 197 -16.05 -9.55 21.10
N MET A 198 -16.27 -8.80 20.02
CA MET A 198 -16.04 -7.34 19.98
C MET A 198 -17.31 -6.61 19.54
N GLU A 199 -17.76 -5.65 20.36
CA GLU A 199 -18.91 -4.80 20.03
C GLU A 199 -18.65 -3.91 18.78
N SER A 200 -17.42 -3.40 18.63
CA SER A 200 -16.99 -2.69 17.44
C SER A 200 -17.05 -3.59 16.20
N GLY A 201 -16.70 -4.87 16.32
CA GLY A 201 -16.82 -5.87 15.28
C GLY A 201 -18.28 -6.20 14.91
N LEU A 202 -19.18 -6.21 15.90
CA LEU A 202 -20.61 -6.39 15.67
C LEU A 202 -21.20 -5.21 14.91
N LEU A 203 -20.86 -3.98 15.32
CA LEU A 203 -21.23 -2.77 14.60
C LEU A 203 -20.71 -2.77 13.15
N TRP A 204 -19.44 -3.17 12.96
CA TRP A 204 -18.83 -3.32 11.64
C TRP A 204 -19.66 -4.23 10.74
N ARG A 205 -19.94 -5.46 11.20
CA ARG A 205 -20.73 -6.45 10.44
C ARG A 205 -22.12 -5.91 10.08
N GLN A 206 -22.83 -5.34 11.04
CA GLN A 206 -24.18 -4.81 10.82
C GLN A 206 -24.19 -3.66 9.81
N THR A 207 -23.23 -2.73 9.92
CA THR A 207 -23.09 -1.59 9.02
C THR A 207 -22.78 -2.03 7.59
N VAL A 208 -21.80 -2.93 7.40
CA VAL A 208 -21.42 -3.43 6.07
C VAL A 208 -22.57 -4.24 5.45
N ALA A 209 -23.28 -5.06 6.24
CA ALA A 209 -24.43 -5.82 5.75
C ALA A 209 -25.57 -4.91 5.32
N ALA A 210 -25.90 -3.87 6.11
CA ALA A 210 -26.94 -2.91 5.77
C ALA A 210 -26.59 -2.13 4.50
N LEU A 211 -25.36 -1.64 4.39
CA LEU A 211 -24.86 -0.95 3.20
C LEU A 211 -24.91 -1.82 1.94
N GLY A 212 -24.42 -3.06 2.04
CA GLY A 212 -24.43 -4.03 0.93
C GLY A 212 -25.85 -4.27 0.40
N LYS A 213 -26.79 -4.49 1.31
CA LYS A 213 -28.21 -4.68 0.94
C LYS A 213 -28.83 -3.46 0.27
N ALA A 214 -28.48 -2.26 0.74
CA ALA A 214 -29.11 -1.01 0.28
C ALA A 214 -28.52 -0.50 -1.05
N GLU A 215 -27.18 -0.53 -1.20
CA GLU A 215 -26.47 0.16 -2.28
C GLU A 215 -25.78 -0.81 -3.27
N TYR A 216 -25.49 -2.06 -2.84
CA TYR A 216 -24.67 -3.02 -3.61
C TYR A 216 -25.30 -4.42 -3.72
N PRO A 217 -26.58 -4.53 -4.11
CA PRO A 217 -27.27 -5.83 -4.20
C PRO A 217 -26.69 -6.75 -5.29
N ASP A 218 -25.85 -6.22 -6.18
CA ASP A 218 -25.16 -6.93 -7.26
C ASP A 218 -23.82 -7.57 -6.80
N ILE A 219 -23.41 -7.35 -5.54
CA ILE A 219 -22.16 -7.88 -4.99
C ILE A 219 -22.45 -9.03 -4.02
N GLU A 220 -21.77 -10.15 -4.21
CA GLU A 220 -21.80 -11.28 -3.26
C GLU A 220 -21.03 -10.87 -2.00
N LEU A 221 -21.76 -10.52 -0.93
CA LEU A 221 -21.19 -10.19 0.36
C LEU A 221 -21.13 -11.42 1.26
N SER A 222 -19.94 -11.67 1.81
CA SER A 222 -19.71 -12.64 2.87
C SER A 222 -19.08 -11.99 4.11
N HIS A 223 -19.21 -12.65 5.27
CA HIS A 223 -18.60 -12.21 6.51
C HIS A 223 -17.70 -13.31 7.07
N MET A 224 -16.54 -12.92 7.60
CA MET A 224 -15.62 -13.90 8.19
C MET A 224 -14.94 -13.31 9.43
N TYR A 225 -14.76 -14.13 10.47
CA TYR A 225 -13.97 -13.72 11.62
C TYR A 225 -12.50 -13.63 11.24
N ALA A 226 -11.77 -12.69 11.79
CA ALA A 226 -10.38 -12.38 11.43
C ALA A 226 -9.43 -13.59 11.58
N ASP A 227 -9.59 -14.37 12.65
CA ASP A 227 -8.81 -15.61 12.86
C ASP A 227 -9.10 -16.68 11.80
N ASN A 228 -10.37 -16.84 11.41
CA ASN A 228 -10.72 -17.75 10.31
C ASN A 228 -10.18 -17.23 8.98
N CYS A 229 -10.26 -15.93 8.73
CA CYS A 229 -9.71 -15.32 7.51
C CYS A 229 -8.20 -15.58 7.40
N ALA A 230 -7.44 -15.44 8.49
CA ALA A 230 -6.02 -15.77 8.53
C ALA A 230 -5.75 -17.24 8.14
N MET A 231 -6.52 -18.18 8.68
CA MET A 231 -6.41 -19.59 8.32
C MET A 231 -6.77 -19.82 6.83
N GLN A 232 -7.80 -19.18 6.34
CA GLN A 232 -8.29 -19.36 4.96
C GLN A 232 -7.36 -18.72 3.92
N LEU A 233 -6.67 -17.63 4.24
CA LEU A 233 -5.62 -17.06 3.39
C LEU A 233 -4.49 -18.05 3.12
N VAL A 234 -4.14 -18.91 4.09
CA VAL A 234 -3.13 -19.95 3.91
C VAL A 234 -3.71 -21.22 3.26
N ARG A 235 -4.95 -21.60 3.66
CA ARG A 235 -5.54 -22.88 3.24
C ARG A 235 -6.20 -22.82 1.86
N ASN A 236 -6.97 -21.76 1.58
CA ASN A 236 -7.76 -21.61 0.35
C ASN A 236 -7.87 -20.12 -0.02
N PRO A 237 -6.76 -19.44 -0.37
CA PRO A 237 -6.78 -18.01 -0.69
C PRO A 237 -7.62 -17.67 -1.91
N ARG A 238 -7.82 -18.60 -2.83
CA ARG A 238 -8.59 -18.40 -4.09
C ARG A 238 -10.07 -18.10 -3.89
N GLN A 239 -10.62 -18.30 -2.69
CA GLN A 239 -11.99 -17.94 -2.37
C GLN A 239 -12.21 -16.42 -2.29
N PHE A 240 -11.13 -15.66 -2.07
CA PHE A 240 -11.19 -14.21 -1.89
C PHE A 240 -10.96 -13.45 -3.20
N ASP A 241 -11.75 -12.42 -3.41
CA ASP A 241 -11.56 -11.39 -4.44
C ASP A 241 -11.19 -10.06 -3.76
N VAL A 242 -12.12 -9.47 -3.01
CA VAL A 242 -11.87 -8.28 -2.19
C VAL A 242 -12.17 -8.59 -0.73
N ILE A 243 -11.27 -8.18 0.15
CA ILE A 243 -11.44 -8.21 1.62
C ILE A 243 -11.52 -6.77 2.11
N VAL A 244 -12.53 -6.44 2.93
CA VAL A 244 -12.60 -5.18 3.66
C VAL A 244 -12.55 -5.42 5.16
N THR A 245 -11.74 -4.66 5.88
CA THR A 245 -11.53 -4.89 7.31
C THR A 245 -10.99 -3.64 8.03
N GLY A 246 -11.10 -3.65 9.37
CA GLY A 246 -10.57 -2.61 10.23
C GLY A 246 -9.04 -2.55 10.23
N ASN A 247 -8.51 -1.57 10.95
CA ASN A 247 -7.10 -1.19 10.90
C ASN A 247 -6.17 -2.32 11.33
N LEU A 248 -6.32 -2.84 12.56
CA LEU A 248 -5.45 -3.88 13.11
C LEU A 248 -5.52 -5.19 12.29
N PHE A 249 -6.73 -5.67 12.03
CA PHE A 249 -6.89 -6.89 11.25
C PHE A 249 -6.41 -6.74 9.82
N GLY A 250 -6.62 -5.57 9.22
CA GLY A 250 -6.14 -5.25 7.88
C GLY A 250 -4.62 -5.26 7.77
N ASP A 251 -3.93 -4.79 8.80
CA ASP A 251 -2.47 -4.85 8.89
C ASP A 251 -1.98 -6.30 8.92
N ILE A 252 -2.45 -7.06 9.90
CA ILE A 252 -2.03 -8.45 10.10
C ILE A 252 -2.36 -9.33 8.89
N LEU A 253 -3.59 -9.21 8.35
CA LEU A 253 -4.04 -10.06 7.24
C LEU A 253 -3.34 -9.72 5.93
N SER A 254 -3.02 -8.44 5.68
CA SER A 254 -2.30 -8.07 4.47
C SER A 254 -0.82 -8.48 4.52
N ASP A 255 -0.20 -8.41 5.71
CA ASP A 255 1.17 -8.90 5.90
C ASP A 255 1.23 -10.42 5.75
N LEU A 256 0.22 -11.16 6.26
CA LEU A 256 0.09 -12.59 6.01
C LEU A 256 -0.10 -12.88 4.52
N ALA A 257 -0.98 -12.14 3.83
CA ALA A 257 -1.23 -12.30 2.40
C ALA A 257 0.01 -11.96 1.55
N SER A 258 0.88 -11.08 2.03
CA SER A 258 2.14 -10.74 1.38
C SER A 258 3.05 -11.95 1.21
N MET A 259 3.03 -12.88 2.15
CA MET A 259 3.83 -14.11 2.10
C MET A 259 3.37 -15.08 0.99
N LEU A 260 2.14 -14.93 0.49
CA LEU A 260 1.66 -15.68 -0.66
C LEU A 260 2.41 -15.31 -1.95
N THR A 261 2.89 -14.07 -2.05
CA THR A 261 3.53 -13.51 -3.25
C THR A 261 5.04 -13.77 -3.32
N GLY A 262 5.65 -14.21 -2.23
CA GLY A 262 7.06 -14.60 -2.13
C GLY A 262 8.03 -13.46 -1.79
N SER A 263 7.68 -12.18 -1.95
CA SER A 263 8.52 -11.05 -1.53
C SER A 263 7.74 -9.77 -1.30
N LEU A 264 8.07 -9.06 -0.22
CA LEU A 264 7.59 -7.71 0.06
C LEU A 264 8.03 -6.69 -1.02
N GLY A 265 9.16 -6.93 -1.69
CA GLY A 265 9.67 -6.11 -2.79
C GLY A 265 8.80 -6.10 -4.05
N MET A 266 7.74 -6.91 -4.07
CA MET A 266 6.77 -6.99 -5.17
C MET A 266 5.42 -6.33 -4.84
N LEU A 267 5.23 -5.81 -3.62
CA LEU A 267 3.93 -5.41 -3.12
C LEU A 267 3.75 -3.89 -3.10
N PRO A 268 2.93 -3.35 -3.99
CA PRO A 268 2.53 -1.94 -3.96
C PRO A 268 1.44 -1.70 -2.94
N SER A 269 1.21 -0.44 -2.60
CA SER A 269 -0.01 -0.02 -1.92
C SER A 269 -0.47 1.39 -2.33
N ALA A 270 -1.74 1.66 -2.07
CA ALA A 270 -2.35 2.97 -2.24
C ALA A 270 -3.19 3.30 -1.01
N THR A 271 -3.08 4.51 -0.49
CA THR A 271 -3.98 4.98 0.57
C THR A 271 -4.81 6.14 0.04
N LEU A 272 -6.13 5.96 0.02
CA LEU A 272 -7.09 6.84 -0.63
C LEU A 272 -7.90 7.64 0.40
N GLY A 273 -8.11 8.92 0.12
CA GLY A 273 -9.05 9.78 0.81
C GLY A 273 -10.44 9.77 0.17
N ALA A 274 -11.33 10.62 0.69
CA ALA A 274 -12.65 10.81 0.12
C ALA A 274 -12.57 11.48 -1.26
N VAL A 275 -13.53 11.16 -2.13
CA VAL A 275 -13.73 11.88 -3.38
C VAL A 275 -14.28 13.26 -3.05
N GLN A 276 -13.62 14.31 -3.53
CA GLN A 276 -14.03 15.69 -3.35
C GLN A 276 -15.09 16.09 -4.37
N GLY A 277 -15.71 17.27 -4.18
CA GLY A 277 -16.78 17.73 -5.06
C GLY A 277 -16.38 17.98 -6.52
N ASP A 278 -15.08 18.12 -6.79
CA ASP A 278 -14.49 18.24 -8.14
C ASP A 278 -14.10 16.88 -8.77
N GLY A 279 -14.40 15.78 -8.09
CA GLY A 279 -14.10 14.42 -8.52
C GLY A 279 -12.67 13.96 -8.20
N ARG A 280 -11.80 14.83 -7.70
CA ARG A 280 -10.45 14.46 -7.22
C ARG A 280 -10.51 13.83 -5.83
N ARG A 281 -9.45 13.16 -5.45
CA ARG A 281 -9.22 12.68 -4.07
C ARG A 281 -7.75 12.83 -3.71
N HIS A 282 -7.46 13.08 -2.47
CA HIS A 282 -6.11 12.91 -1.98
C HIS A 282 -5.75 11.43 -1.96
N ALA A 283 -4.55 11.12 -2.37
CA ALA A 283 -4.04 9.75 -2.35
C ALA A 283 -2.53 9.72 -2.18
N LEU A 284 -2.05 8.67 -1.51
CA LEU A 284 -0.64 8.41 -1.30
C LEU A 284 -0.35 6.98 -1.74
N TYR A 285 0.76 6.81 -2.46
CA TYR A 285 1.19 5.54 -3.05
C TYR A 285 2.58 5.19 -2.55
N GLU A 286 2.71 4.03 -1.95
CA GLU A 286 3.95 3.57 -1.31
C GLU A 286 4.08 2.05 -1.43
N PRO A 287 5.31 1.49 -1.45
CA PRO A 287 5.48 0.05 -1.32
C PRO A 287 5.12 -0.42 0.10
N ILE A 288 4.81 -1.70 0.27
CA ILE A 288 4.52 -2.28 1.60
C ILE A 288 5.82 -2.56 2.38
N HIS A 289 6.96 -2.78 1.67
CA HIS A 289 8.25 -3.04 2.33
C HIS A 289 8.72 -1.84 3.17
N GLY A 290 9.59 -2.12 4.17
CA GLY A 290 10.22 -1.10 5.00
C GLY A 290 11.38 -0.36 4.33
N SER A 291 12.07 0.48 5.09
CA SER A 291 13.28 1.21 4.66
C SER A 291 14.51 0.32 4.41
N ALA A 292 14.49 -0.93 4.88
CA ALA A 292 15.55 -1.93 4.73
C ALA A 292 16.97 -1.35 4.90
N PRO A 293 17.28 -0.79 6.08
CA PRO A 293 18.51 -0.04 6.30
C PRO A 293 19.79 -0.90 6.15
N ASP A 294 19.65 -2.20 6.32
CA ASP A 294 20.73 -3.19 6.15
C ASP A 294 21.22 -3.31 4.70
N ILE A 295 20.39 -3.00 3.72
CA ILE A 295 20.73 -3.05 2.28
C ILE A 295 20.74 -1.67 1.61
N ALA A 296 20.43 -0.60 2.34
CA ALA A 296 20.42 0.76 1.81
C ALA A 296 21.79 1.16 1.21
N GLY A 297 21.78 1.77 0.03
CA GLY A 297 22.97 2.21 -0.69
C GLY A 297 23.78 1.09 -1.35
N LYS A 298 23.36 -0.19 -1.22
CA LYS A 298 24.07 -1.32 -1.86
C LYS A 298 23.63 -1.60 -3.29
N GLY A 299 22.58 -0.93 -3.78
CA GLY A 299 22.08 -1.11 -5.15
C GLY A 299 21.52 -2.50 -5.42
N ILE A 300 20.97 -3.17 -4.40
CA ILE A 300 20.42 -4.53 -4.50
C ILE A 300 18.93 -4.63 -4.18
N ALA A 301 18.31 -3.53 -3.78
CA ALA A 301 16.89 -3.46 -3.50
C ALA A 301 16.03 -3.72 -4.77
N ASN A 302 14.88 -4.35 -4.59
CA ASN A 302 13.93 -4.57 -5.66
C ASN A 302 13.08 -3.30 -5.90
N PRO A 303 13.12 -2.66 -7.08
CA PRO A 303 12.37 -1.44 -7.34
C PRO A 303 10.91 -1.70 -7.77
N MET A 304 10.51 -2.95 -7.98
CA MET A 304 9.23 -3.28 -8.61
C MET A 304 8.02 -2.87 -7.77
N ALA A 305 8.07 -3.02 -6.44
CA ALA A 305 6.98 -2.58 -5.58
C ALA A 305 6.69 -1.06 -5.74
N GLN A 306 7.75 -0.25 -5.85
CA GLN A 306 7.60 1.19 -6.06
C GLN A 306 7.08 1.52 -7.47
N MET A 307 7.51 0.80 -8.50
CA MET A 307 6.99 0.93 -9.87
C MET A 307 5.52 0.53 -9.96
N LEU A 308 5.13 -0.56 -9.28
CA LEU A 308 3.75 -1.01 -9.20
C LEU A 308 2.88 -0.04 -8.38
N SER A 309 3.44 0.61 -7.33
CA SER A 309 2.77 1.70 -6.61
C SER A 309 2.52 2.90 -7.51
N PHE A 310 3.46 3.23 -8.40
CA PHE A 310 3.25 4.23 -9.43
C PHE A 310 2.19 3.80 -10.46
N ALA A 311 2.11 2.54 -10.84
CA ALA A 311 1.01 2.03 -11.67
C ALA A 311 -0.35 2.18 -10.98
N MET A 312 -0.44 1.90 -9.68
CA MET A 312 -1.66 2.19 -8.90
C MET A 312 -2.01 3.68 -8.88
N LEU A 313 -1.00 4.57 -8.79
CA LEU A 313 -1.19 6.03 -8.86
C LEU A 313 -1.81 6.44 -10.19
N LEU A 314 -1.29 5.92 -11.29
CA LEU A 314 -1.85 6.18 -12.63
C LEU A 314 -3.31 5.74 -12.73
N ARG A 315 -3.64 4.56 -12.20
CA ARG A 315 -4.99 3.99 -12.23
C ARG A 315 -5.96 4.75 -11.34
N TYR A 316 -5.64 4.93 -10.06
CA TYR A 316 -6.61 5.40 -9.07
C TYR A 316 -6.70 6.92 -8.94
N SER A 317 -5.62 7.67 -9.19
CA SER A 317 -5.63 9.14 -9.15
C SER A 317 -5.80 9.77 -10.52
N PHE A 318 -5.25 9.15 -11.57
CA PHE A 318 -5.17 9.81 -12.87
C PHE A 318 -6.08 9.20 -13.94
N GLY A 319 -6.71 8.04 -13.67
CA GLY A 319 -7.58 7.35 -14.63
C GLY A 319 -6.84 6.88 -15.88
N MET A 320 -5.54 6.59 -15.74
CA MET A 320 -4.64 6.15 -16.81
C MET A 320 -4.47 4.63 -16.77
N ASP A 321 -5.57 3.89 -16.92
CA ASP A 321 -5.62 2.43 -16.74
C ASP A 321 -4.71 1.68 -17.73
N GLU A 322 -4.66 2.12 -18.99
CA GLU A 322 -3.78 1.52 -20.01
C GLU A 322 -2.31 1.68 -19.68
N ASP A 323 -1.92 2.88 -19.18
CA ASP A 323 -0.54 3.15 -18.79
C ASP A 323 -0.15 2.39 -17.52
N ALA A 324 -1.07 2.23 -16.58
CA ALA A 324 -0.88 1.36 -15.42
C ALA A 324 -0.67 -0.10 -15.86
N ALA A 325 -1.53 -0.62 -16.72
CA ALA A 325 -1.45 -2.00 -17.20
C ALA A 325 -0.18 -2.30 -17.99
N ILE A 326 0.35 -1.33 -18.76
CA ILE A 326 1.60 -1.53 -19.52
C ILE A 326 2.81 -1.63 -18.57
N ILE A 327 2.84 -0.86 -17.47
CA ILE A 327 3.89 -0.95 -16.44
C ILE A 327 3.82 -2.30 -15.72
N GLU A 328 2.64 -2.74 -15.31
CA GLU A 328 2.43 -4.04 -14.67
C GLU A 328 2.89 -5.18 -15.57
N ARG A 329 2.54 -5.13 -16.86
CA ARG A 329 2.97 -6.10 -17.86
C ARG A 329 4.47 -6.08 -18.09
N ALA A 330 5.10 -4.90 -18.13
CA ALA A 330 6.56 -4.79 -18.28
C ALA A 330 7.29 -5.44 -17.09
N CYS A 331 6.85 -5.17 -15.86
CA CYS A 331 7.39 -5.82 -14.66
C CYS A 331 7.28 -7.37 -14.76
N THR A 332 6.10 -7.86 -15.17
CA THR A 332 5.86 -9.31 -15.33
C THR A 332 6.76 -9.92 -16.40
N ASN A 333 6.91 -9.26 -17.56
CA ASN A 333 7.73 -9.76 -18.67
C ASN A 333 9.23 -9.78 -18.31
N VAL A 334 9.72 -8.77 -17.59
CA VAL A 334 11.11 -8.74 -17.10
C VAL A 334 11.38 -9.92 -16.16
N LEU A 335 10.44 -10.21 -15.25
CA LEU A 335 10.55 -11.40 -14.40
C LEU A 335 10.49 -12.70 -15.23
N ALA A 336 9.62 -12.79 -16.22
CA ALA A 336 9.51 -13.93 -17.10
C ALA A 336 10.79 -14.17 -17.94
N SER A 337 11.58 -13.12 -18.21
CA SER A 337 12.88 -13.25 -18.88
C SER A 337 13.99 -13.83 -17.99
N GLY A 338 13.70 -14.11 -16.70
CA GLY A 338 14.65 -14.71 -15.76
C GLY A 338 15.51 -13.71 -14.99
N LEU A 339 15.29 -12.39 -15.12
CA LEU A 339 15.99 -11.40 -14.28
C LEU A 339 15.38 -11.35 -12.89
N ARG A 340 16.22 -11.32 -11.86
CA ARG A 340 15.82 -11.31 -10.45
C ARG A 340 16.70 -10.40 -9.60
N THR A 341 16.10 -9.66 -8.69
CA THR A 341 16.80 -9.12 -7.52
C THR A 341 16.99 -10.20 -6.47
N ALA A 342 17.79 -9.91 -5.43
CA ALA A 342 18.19 -10.91 -4.44
C ALA A 342 17.01 -11.54 -3.67
N ASP A 343 15.96 -10.77 -3.43
CA ASP A 343 14.76 -11.14 -2.65
C ASP A 343 13.85 -12.16 -3.37
N VAL A 344 13.90 -12.20 -4.71
CA VAL A 344 13.07 -13.08 -5.55
C VAL A 344 13.91 -14.06 -6.39
N MET A 345 15.13 -14.37 -5.95
CA MET A 345 16.01 -15.29 -6.66
C MET A 345 15.44 -16.70 -6.73
N ALA A 346 15.62 -17.33 -7.90
CA ALA A 346 15.25 -18.73 -8.14
C ALA A 346 16.34 -19.42 -8.98
N PRO A 347 16.45 -20.78 -8.95
CA PRO A 347 17.36 -21.53 -9.80
C PRO A 347 17.17 -21.20 -11.28
N GLY A 348 18.26 -21.04 -12.01
CA GLY A 348 18.25 -20.73 -13.46
C GLY A 348 18.01 -19.23 -13.78
N CYS A 349 17.78 -18.37 -12.78
CA CYS A 349 17.61 -16.94 -12.98
C CYS A 349 18.93 -16.18 -12.83
N ALA A 350 19.02 -15.01 -13.48
CA ALA A 350 20.15 -14.09 -13.39
C ALA A 350 19.91 -13.04 -12.33
N LYS A 351 20.83 -12.95 -11.34
CA LYS A 351 20.78 -11.91 -10.29
C LYS A 351 21.23 -10.57 -10.86
N VAL A 352 20.43 -9.52 -10.63
CA VAL A 352 20.71 -8.16 -11.10
C VAL A 352 20.60 -7.13 -9.95
N SER A 353 21.21 -5.96 -10.17
CA SER A 353 21.10 -4.80 -9.27
C SER A 353 19.77 -4.07 -9.43
N THR A 354 19.49 -3.14 -8.51
CA THR A 354 18.32 -2.23 -8.54
C THR A 354 18.27 -1.49 -9.89
N SER A 355 19.37 -0.88 -10.33
CA SER A 355 19.42 -0.10 -11.55
C SER A 355 19.25 -0.96 -12.81
N VAL A 356 19.91 -2.14 -12.87
CA VAL A 356 19.75 -3.07 -13.99
C VAL A 356 18.32 -3.58 -14.12
N MET A 357 17.63 -3.79 -12.98
CA MET A 357 16.22 -4.15 -12.96
C MET A 357 15.35 -3.01 -13.50
N GLY A 358 15.58 -1.77 -13.04
CA GLY A 358 14.88 -0.59 -13.53
C GLY A 358 15.04 -0.35 -15.03
N GLU A 359 16.28 -0.41 -15.52
CA GLU A 359 16.59 -0.33 -16.95
C GLU A 359 15.91 -1.43 -17.77
N ALA A 360 15.84 -2.65 -17.23
CA ALA A 360 15.16 -3.76 -17.90
C ALA A 360 13.67 -3.50 -18.07
N VAL A 361 13.02 -2.92 -17.04
CA VAL A 361 11.60 -2.52 -17.13
C VAL A 361 11.41 -1.44 -18.18
N VAL A 362 12.27 -0.40 -18.23
CA VAL A 362 12.17 0.66 -19.23
C VAL A 362 12.37 0.12 -20.66
N ARG A 363 13.32 -0.79 -20.86
CA ARG A 363 13.51 -1.46 -22.16
C ARG A 363 12.29 -2.28 -22.58
N GLU A 364 11.65 -2.94 -21.61
CA GLU A 364 10.44 -3.73 -21.89
C GLU A 364 9.23 -2.83 -22.19
N LEU A 365 9.12 -1.68 -21.53
CA LEU A 365 8.13 -0.64 -21.85
C LEU A 365 8.28 -0.15 -23.29
N ASP A 366 9.52 0.07 -23.78
CA ASP A 366 9.77 0.44 -25.18
C ASP A 366 9.25 -0.60 -26.17
N LYS A 367 9.44 -1.90 -25.89
CA LYS A 367 8.92 -2.99 -26.74
C LYS A 367 7.39 -3.04 -26.72
N LEU A 368 6.76 -2.83 -25.56
CA LEU A 368 5.32 -2.88 -25.42
C LEU A 368 4.59 -1.66 -26.03
N ALA A 369 5.32 -0.56 -26.23
CA ALA A 369 4.79 0.68 -26.84
C ALA A 369 5.03 0.79 -28.33
N SER A 370 5.84 -0.14 -28.91
CA SER A 370 6.07 -0.25 -30.37
C SER A 370 4.98 -1.07 -31.02
#